data_b361ef4575fd9a56998ce5c697b80667
#
_entry.id   b361ef4575fd9a56998ce5c697b80667
#
_cell.length_a   1.000
_cell.length_b   1.000
_cell.length_c   1.000
_cell.angle_alpha   90.00
_cell.angle_beta   90.00
_cell.angle_gamma   90.00
#
_symmetry.space_group_name_H-M   'P 1'
#
loop_
_entity.id
_entity.type
_entity.pdbx_description
1 polymer ?
#
loop_
_entity_poly.entity_id
_entity_poly.type
_entity_poly.pdbx_seq_one_letter_code
_entity_poly.pdbx_strand_id
1 'polypeptide(L)'
;MGVKLELYKVFKEVAEAGNITAAAQALYISQSAVSQSIKQLESDLQTRLFARNSRGVTLTADGKLLYEYVRSAIGLLETGEAKLSQTRELQMGHLTIGASDTVTSQFLLPHLDSFHRQYPAIHIQIVSGRSHKVLGLLQSGKVDIAFASTPGEGSFETIPCFATHSIFVASPEYPCDFDHVYTLAEIADFPLILLERKASSRLYLEKYFLQNGLRLNPEIELGARSLLVDLAAIGFGVAGVTEEFVRKDLESGRLRKLQTSFDIPRRSVDMCVLRGVPQTAAAQRFADHIRESVQGG
;
A
#
# COMPACT_ATOMS: atom_id res chain seq x y z
N MET A 1 34.37 6.66 -12.16
CA MET A 1 34.02 7.70 -11.15
C MET A 1 32.50 7.66 -10.96
N GLY A 2 32.02 7.61 -9.74
CA GLY A 2 30.57 7.65 -9.50
C GLY A 2 29.99 9.04 -9.70
N VAL A 3 28.75 9.12 -10.15
CA VAL A 3 27.98 10.38 -10.26
C VAL A 3 27.82 11.00 -8.87
N LYS A 4 27.94 12.33 -8.76
CA LYS A 4 27.79 13.05 -7.48
C LYS A 4 26.33 13.02 -7.02
N LEU A 5 26.11 12.85 -5.71
CA LEU A 5 24.77 12.79 -5.10
C LEU A 5 23.94 14.06 -5.38
N GLU A 6 24.59 15.21 -5.43
CA GLU A 6 23.92 16.50 -5.70
C GLU A 6 23.24 16.55 -7.07
N LEU A 7 23.77 15.86 -8.08
CA LEU A 7 23.13 15.77 -9.39
C LEU A 7 21.81 14.98 -9.33
N TYR A 8 21.77 13.95 -8.50
CA TYR A 8 20.54 13.19 -8.26
C TYR A 8 19.49 14.00 -7.48
N LYS A 9 19.90 14.82 -6.51
CA LYS A 9 18.98 15.73 -5.80
C LYS A 9 18.34 16.73 -6.77
N VAL A 10 19.15 17.36 -7.64
CA VAL A 10 18.64 18.27 -8.66
C VAL A 10 17.71 17.54 -9.64
N PHE A 11 18.05 16.33 -10.06
CA PHE A 11 17.21 15.52 -10.92
C PHE A 11 15.85 15.20 -10.29
N LYS A 12 15.83 14.78 -9.02
CA LYS A 12 14.59 14.51 -8.25
C LYS A 12 13.69 15.75 -8.23
N GLU A 13 14.25 16.90 -7.88
CA GLU A 13 13.49 18.15 -7.77
C GLU A 13 12.90 18.59 -9.12
N VAL A 14 13.65 18.47 -10.21
CA VAL A 14 13.15 18.78 -11.57
C VAL A 14 12.04 17.81 -11.97
N ALA A 15 12.14 16.53 -11.61
CA ALA A 15 11.13 15.52 -11.89
C ALA A 15 9.80 15.79 -11.14
N GLU A 16 9.90 16.23 -9.90
CA GLU A 16 8.73 16.55 -9.05
C GLU A 16 8.06 17.86 -9.46
N ALA A 17 8.86 18.88 -9.79
CA ALA A 17 8.36 20.19 -10.21
C ALA A 17 7.83 20.21 -11.66
N GLY A 18 8.28 19.29 -12.52
CA GLY A 18 7.94 19.29 -13.96
C GLY A 18 8.42 20.53 -14.72
N ASN A 19 9.20 21.41 -14.08
CA ASN A 19 9.65 22.70 -14.61
C ASN A 19 11.00 23.08 -14.00
N ILE A 20 11.96 23.45 -14.86
CA ILE A 20 13.32 23.77 -14.42
C ILE A 20 13.37 25.07 -13.57
N THR A 21 12.51 26.05 -13.88
CA THR A 21 12.45 27.30 -13.13
C THR A 21 11.89 27.07 -11.72
N ALA A 22 10.83 26.30 -11.58
CA ALA A 22 10.26 25.95 -10.30
C ALA A 22 11.25 25.13 -9.44
N ALA A 23 11.95 24.17 -10.03
CA ALA A 23 12.99 23.41 -9.35
C ALA A 23 14.16 24.30 -8.89
N ALA A 24 14.56 25.26 -9.72
CA ALA A 24 15.62 26.22 -9.38
C ALA A 24 15.24 27.09 -8.15
N GLN A 25 13.98 27.52 -8.08
CA GLN A 25 13.46 28.27 -6.93
C GLN A 25 13.44 27.39 -5.66
N ALA A 26 12.96 26.14 -5.76
CA ALA A 26 12.92 25.20 -4.64
C ALA A 26 14.32 24.87 -4.10
N LEU A 27 15.31 24.77 -4.98
CA LEU A 27 16.71 24.50 -4.64
C LEU A 27 17.54 25.75 -4.27
N TYR A 28 16.97 26.95 -4.37
CA TYR A 28 17.66 28.21 -4.14
C TYR A 28 18.92 28.40 -5.01
N ILE A 29 18.88 27.92 -6.26
CA ILE A 29 19.97 28.07 -7.25
C ILE A 29 19.46 28.67 -8.58
N SER A 30 20.37 29.04 -9.47
CA SER A 30 19.97 29.58 -10.77
C SER A 30 19.41 28.49 -11.71
N GLN A 31 18.49 28.87 -12.60
CA GLN A 31 17.97 27.99 -13.64
C GLN A 31 19.08 27.42 -14.54
N SER A 32 20.13 28.22 -14.81
CA SER A 32 21.31 27.77 -15.57
C SER A 32 22.07 26.66 -14.84
N ALA A 33 22.22 26.76 -13.52
CA ALA A 33 22.87 25.74 -12.70
C ALA A 33 22.05 24.41 -12.70
N VAL A 34 20.72 24.48 -12.56
CA VAL A 34 19.85 23.30 -12.69
C VAL A 34 20.01 22.66 -14.06
N SER A 35 19.92 23.46 -15.14
CA SER A 35 20.08 22.95 -16.51
C SER A 35 21.45 22.32 -16.75
N GLN A 36 22.50 22.86 -16.18
CA GLN A 36 23.86 22.33 -16.28
C GLN A 36 23.99 21.01 -15.50
N SER A 37 23.43 20.94 -14.29
CA SER A 37 23.42 19.73 -13.47
C SER A 37 22.69 18.57 -14.17
N ILE A 38 21.54 18.84 -14.79
CA ILE A 38 20.79 17.81 -15.54
C ILE A 38 21.61 17.35 -16.76
N LYS A 39 22.19 18.27 -17.53
CA LYS A 39 23.05 17.91 -18.68
C LYS A 39 24.26 17.07 -18.25
N GLN A 40 24.88 17.43 -17.11
CA GLN A 40 26.00 16.67 -16.57
C GLN A 40 25.54 15.25 -16.18
N LEU A 41 24.41 15.09 -15.48
CA LEU A 41 23.87 13.79 -15.10
C LEU A 41 23.55 12.93 -16.34
N GLU A 42 22.87 13.50 -17.33
CA GLU A 42 22.56 12.82 -18.60
C GLU A 42 23.83 12.40 -19.35
N SER A 43 24.87 13.23 -19.33
CA SER A 43 26.19 12.92 -19.91
C SER A 43 26.90 11.81 -19.18
N ASP A 44 26.91 11.86 -17.84
CA ASP A 44 27.57 10.84 -16.99
C ASP A 44 26.90 9.47 -17.12
N LEU A 45 25.58 9.44 -17.30
CA LEU A 45 24.77 8.23 -17.47
C LEU A 45 24.59 7.82 -18.94
N GLN A 46 25.06 8.64 -19.89
CA GLN A 46 24.96 8.44 -21.35
C GLN A 46 23.49 8.18 -21.81
N THR A 47 22.51 8.81 -21.13
CA THR A 47 21.10 8.68 -21.48
C THR A 47 20.36 10.00 -21.23
N ARG A 48 19.24 10.21 -21.94
CA ARG A 48 18.36 11.36 -21.69
C ARG A 48 17.32 11.00 -20.66
N LEU A 49 17.21 11.78 -19.60
CA LEU A 49 16.29 11.59 -18.50
C LEU A 49 15.02 12.44 -18.66
N PHE A 50 15.12 13.56 -19.38
CA PHE A 50 13.99 14.45 -19.63
C PHE A 50 13.74 14.67 -21.12
N ALA A 51 12.46 14.70 -21.47
CA ALA A 51 11.93 15.24 -22.72
C ALA A 51 11.41 16.65 -22.47
N ARG A 52 11.76 17.61 -23.36
CA ARG A 52 11.28 19.00 -23.30
C ARG A 52 10.03 19.16 -24.16
N ASN A 53 9.06 19.87 -23.66
CA ASN A 53 7.85 20.23 -24.38
C ASN A 53 7.49 21.71 -24.10
N SER A 54 6.44 22.22 -24.76
CA SER A 54 5.98 23.61 -24.59
C SER A 54 5.46 23.95 -23.20
N ARG A 55 5.19 22.93 -22.35
CA ARG A 55 4.67 23.09 -20.99
C ARG A 55 5.72 22.85 -19.89
N GLY A 56 6.96 22.51 -20.27
CA GLY A 56 8.03 22.24 -19.32
C GLY A 56 8.86 21.01 -19.68
N VAL A 57 9.18 20.19 -18.68
CA VAL A 57 9.94 18.95 -18.85
C VAL A 57 9.16 17.75 -18.30
N THR A 58 9.28 16.61 -18.97
CA THR A 58 8.69 15.34 -18.57
C THR A 58 9.75 14.24 -18.56
N LEU A 59 9.63 13.28 -17.67
CA LEU A 59 10.55 12.14 -17.61
C LEU A 59 10.41 11.24 -18.85
N THR A 60 11.55 10.83 -19.39
CA THR A 60 11.65 9.73 -20.36
C THR A 60 11.36 8.39 -19.68
N ALA A 61 11.38 7.26 -20.41
CA ALA A 61 11.29 5.93 -19.83
C ALA A 61 12.45 5.67 -18.85
N ASP A 62 13.69 6.00 -19.26
CA ASP A 62 14.88 5.86 -18.42
C ASP A 62 14.85 6.84 -17.23
N GLY A 63 14.34 8.06 -17.45
CA GLY A 63 14.13 9.02 -16.40
C GLY A 63 13.15 8.54 -15.34
N LYS A 64 12.04 7.89 -15.74
CA LYS A 64 11.07 7.31 -14.79
C LYS A 64 11.69 6.18 -13.99
N LEU A 65 12.43 5.29 -14.64
CA LEU A 65 13.15 4.21 -13.97
C LEU A 65 14.11 4.76 -12.92
N LEU A 66 14.99 5.68 -13.34
CA LEU A 66 15.97 6.30 -12.43
C LEU A 66 15.30 7.06 -11.28
N TYR A 67 14.19 7.76 -11.55
CA TYR A 67 13.48 8.55 -10.54
C TYR A 67 13.00 7.70 -9.37
N GLU A 68 12.48 6.49 -9.60
CA GLU A 68 12.03 5.60 -8.52
C GLU A 68 13.20 5.23 -7.59
N TYR A 69 14.39 4.93 -8.15
CA TYR A 69 15.58 4.65 -7.35
C TYR A 69 16.10 5.87 -6.60
N VAL A 70 16.21 7.02 -7.28
CA VAL A 70 16.72 8.26 -6.69
C VAL A 70 15.81 8.76 -5.58
N ARG A 71 14.51 8.75 -5.79
CA ARG A 71 13.52 9.13 -4.77
C ARG A 71 13.66 8.28 -3.52
N SER A 72 13.80 6.97 -3.68
CA SER A 72 13.97 6.03 -2.56
C SER A 72 15.30 6.26 -1.84
N ALA A 73 16.40 6.40 -2.57
CA ALA A 73 17.73 6.58 -1.97
C ALA A 73 17.84 7.89 -1.17
N ILE A 74 17.34 9.00 -1.73
CA ILE A 74 17.34 10.30 -1.04
C ILE A 74 16.43 10.23 0.19
N GLY A 75 15.23 9.66 0.07
CA GLY A 75 14.32 9.50 1.19
C GLY A 75 14.91 8.67 2.34
N LEU A 76 15.69 7.63 2.03
CA LEU A 76 16.40 6.85 3.03
C LEU A 76 17.51 7.65 3.74
N LEU A 77 18.26 8.48 3.03
CA LEU A 77 19.27 9.35 3.63
C LEU A 77 18.62 10.38 4.55
N GLU A 78 17.57 11.07 4.09
CA GLU A 78 16.81 12.04 4.90
C GLU A 78 16.22 11.37 6.16
N THR A 79 15.71 10.16 6.02
CA THR A 79 15.19 9.37 7.16
C THR A 79 16.30 9.00 8.14
N GLY A 80 17.46 8.59 7.64
CA GLY A 80 18.63 8.27 8.47
C GLY A 80 19.09 9.47 9.29
N GLU A 81 19.17 10.65 8.67
CA GLU A 81 19.51 11.91 9.33
C GLU A 81 18.48 12.29 10.41
N ALA A 82 17.17 12.17 10.10
CA ALA A 82 16.11 12.43 11.04
C ALA A 82 16.14 11.47 12.24
N LYS A 83 16.41 10.18 12.01
CA LYS A 83 16.55 9.18 13.08
C LYS A 83 17.75 9.44 13.99
N LEU A 84 18.85 9.92 13.42
CA LEU A 84 20.05 10.32 14.23
C LEU A 84 19.75 11.51 15.13
N SER A 85 18.98 12.51 14.65
CA SER A 85 18.58 13.65 15.48
C SER A 85 17.61 13.23 16.60
N GLN A 86 16.65 12.36 16.32
CA GLN A 86 15.71 11.81 17.31
C GLN A 86 16.41 10.98 18.39
N THR A 87 17.45 10.23 18.04
CA THR A 87 18.23 9.44 19.01
C THR A 87 18.98 10.34 20.01
N ARG A 88 19.29 11.58 19.64
CA ARG A 88 19.95 12.56 20.54
C ARG A 88 18.99 13.24 21.52
N GLU A 89 17.71 13.37 21.14
CA GLU A 89 16.74 14.14 21.94
C GLU A 89 15.87 13.28 22.88
N LEU A 90 15.68 11.98 22.60
CA LEU A 90 14.72 11.17 23.36
C LEU A 90 15.20 9.75 23.61
N GLN A 91 15.24 9.35 24.85
CA GLN A 91 15.31 7.95 25.32
C GLN A 91 14.06 7.12 24.97
N MET A 92 13.12 7.66 24.20
CA MET A 92 11.85 7.05 23.80
C MET A 92 11.89 6.67 22.33
N GLY A 93 11.66 5.38 22.02
CA GLY A 93 11.63 4.90 20.64
C GLY A 93 10.43 5.44 19.84
N HIS A 94 10.62 5.64 18.55
CA HIS A 94 9.54 5.94 17.60
C HIS A 94 9.32 4.74 16.69
N LEU A 95 8.06 4.40 16.43
CA LEU A 95 7.62 3.34 15.52
C LEU A 95 6.56 3.89 14.58
N THR A 96 6.85 3.93 13.29
CA THR A 96 5.87 4.34 12.27
C THR A 96 5.45 3.13 11.44
N ILE A 97 4.15 2.81 11.47
CA ILE A 97 3.56 1.66 10.79
C ILE A 97 2.68 2.14 9.64
N GLY A 98 2.89 1.59 8.44
CA GLY A 98 2.01 1.78 7.29
C GLY A 98 1.04 0.63 7.13
N ALA A 99 -0.27 0.88 7.17
CA ALA A 99 -1.29 -0.14 6.96
C ALA A 99 -2.59 0.48 6.41
N SER A 100 -3.49 -0.33 5.87
CA SER A 100 -4.85 0.13 5.60
C SER A 100 -5.68 0.14 6.89
N ASP A 101 -6.72 0.98 6.95
CA ASP A 101 -7.63 1.05 8.11
C ASP A 101 -8.21 -0.32 8.46
N THR A 102 -8.50 -1.13 7.43
CA THR A 102 -9.01 -2.49 7.60
C THR A 102 -7.98 -3.41 8.27
N VAL A 103 -6.73 -3.41 7.79
CA VAL A 103 -5.64 -4.21 8.39
C VAL A 103 -5.37 -3.73 9.81
N THR A 104 -5.39 -2.42 10.03
CA THR A 104 -5.22 -1.83 11.36
C THR A 104 -6.31 -2.31 12.32
N SER A 105 -7.57 -2.19 11.93
CA SER A 105 -8.70 -2.52 12.82
C SER A 105 -8.88 -4.02 13.06
N GLN A 106 -8.58 -4.87 12.09
CA GLN A 106 -8.86 -6.30 12.18
C GLN A 106 -7.66 -7.15 12.64
N PHE A 107 -6.45 -6.68 12.38
CA PHE A 107 -5.23 -7.42 12.72
C PHE A 107 -4.34 -6.66 13.69
N LEU A 108 -4.01 -5.39 13.42
CA LEU A 108 -2.99 -4.70 14.22
C LEU A 108 -3.46 -4.32 15.62
N LEU A 109 -4.73 -3.98 15.83
CA LEU A 109 -5.21 -3.48 17.14
C LEU A 109 -4.87 -4.39 18.33
N PRO A 110 -5.09 -5.72 18.30
CA PRO A 110 -4.71 -6.59 19.42
C PRO A 110 -3.20 -6.62 19.66
N HIS A 111 -2.40 -6.59 18.59
CA HIS A 111 -0.94 -6.57 18.68
C HIS A 111 -0.40 -5.24 19.19
N LEU A 112 -1.03 -4.13 18.79
CA LEU A 112 -0.69 -2.79 19.29
C LEU A 112 -1.01 -2.65 20.78
N ASP A 113 -2.14 -3.19 21.24
CA ASP A 113 -2.51 -3.18 22.66
C ASP A 113 -1.47 -3.96 23.50
N SER A 114 -1.15 -5.19 23.09
CA SER A 114 -0.16 -6.00 23.80
C SER A 114 1.26 -5.40 23.77
N PHE A 115 1.66 -4.87 22.61
CA PHE A 115 2.96 -4.21 22.45
C PHE A 115 3.06 -2.93 23.27
N HIS A 116 2.03 -2.08 23.28
CA HIS A 116 2.02 -0.84 24.03
C HIS A 116 2.06 -1.10 25.56
N ARG A 117 1.40 -2.14 26.05
CA ARG A 117 1.50 -2.55 27.47
C ARG A 117 2.91 -2.95 27.84
N GLN A 118 3.63 -3.62 26.92
CA GLN A 118 5.01 -4.05 27.15
C GLN A 118 6.03 -2.91 27.00
N TYR A 119 5.76 -1.96 26.09
CA TYR A 119 6.65 -0.85 25.74
C TYR A 119 5.93 0.49 25.74
N PRO A 120 5.42 0.99 26.90
CA PRO A 120 4.57 2.18 26.97
C PRO A 120 5.30 3.48 26.57
N ALA A 121 6.64 3.48 26.62
CA ALA A 121 7.46 4.63 26.23
C ALA A 121 7.68 4.74 24.70
N ILE A 122 7.29 3.75 23.90
CA ILE A 122 7.42 3.82 22.45
C ILE A 122 6.23 4.62 21.88
N HIS A 123 6.54 5.70 21.17
CA HIS A 123 5.53 6.46 20.44
C HIS A 123 5.20 5.73 19.13
N ILE A 124 3.92 5.40 18.94
CA ILE A 124 3.42 4.68 17.76
C ILE A 124 2.67 5.64 16.85
N GLN A 125 3.07 5.71 15.60
CA GLN A 125 2.38 6.43 14.54
C GLN A 125 1.86 5.44 13.49
N ILE A 126 0.58 5.54 13.12
CA ILE A 126 -0.02 4.73 12.07
C ILE A 126 -0.31 5.63 10.86
N VAL A 127 0.23 5.26 9.71
CA VAL A 127 0.00 5.96 8.45
C VAL A 127 -0.94 5.12 7.59
N SER A 128 -2.16 5.60 7.44
CA SER A 128 -3.18 4.92 6.65
C SER A 128 -2.94 5.03 5.15
N GLY A 129 -3.05 3.90 4.47
CA GLY A 129 -2.95 3.86 3.02
C GLY A 129 -3.17 2.48 2.42
N ARG A 130 -3.41 2.47 1.10
CA ARG A 130 -3.49 1.23 0.31
C ARG A 130 -2.10 0.60 0.20
N SER A 131 -2.04 -0.71 -0.10
CA SER A 131 -0.78 -1.48 -0.17
C SER A 131 0.32 -0.77 -0.96
N HIS A 132 0.06 -0.31 -2.19
CA HIS A 132 1.06 0.37 -3.00
C HIS A 132 1.57 1.68 -2.36
N LYS A 133 0.69 2.44 -1.67
CA LYS A 133 1.08 3.68 -0.98
C LYS A 133 1.97 3.39 0.21
N VAL A 134 1.57 2.45 1.09
CA VAL A 134 2.36 2.14 2.30
C VAL A 134 3.69 1.47 1.96
N LEU A 135 3.74 0.64 0.90
CA LEU A 135 4.99 0.08 0.38
C LEU A 135 5.91 1.17 -0.20
N GLY A 136 5.37 2.17 -0.91
CA GLY A 136 6.14 3.33 -1.37
C GLY A 136 6.67 4.19 -0.21
N LEU A 137 5.90 4.33 0.88
CA LEU A 137 6.37 4.99 2.10
C LEU A 137 7.46 4.18 2.79
N LEU A 138 7.37 2.85 2.81
CA LEU A 138 8.40 1.97 3.32
C LEU A 138 9.69 2.09 2.50
N GLN A 139 9.60 2.07 1.17
CA GLN A 139 10.76 2.26 0.27
C GLN A 139 11.49 3.59 0.49
N SER A 140 10.74 4.65 0.81
CA SER A 140 11.33 5.97 1.11
C SER A 140 11.69 6.16 2.59
N GLY A 141 11.56 5.13 3.43
CA GLY A 141 11.87 5.17 4.85
C GLY A 141 10.88 5.98 5.71
N LYS A 142 9.78 6.49 5.14
CA LYS A 142 8.75 7.27 5.86
C LYS A 142 7.90 6.44 6.81
N VAL A 143 7.88 5.13 6.64
CA VAL A 143 7.38 4.16 7.63
C VAL A 143 8.46 3.12 7.88
N ASP A 144 8.50 2.57 9.08
CA ASP A 144 9.47 1.56 9.49
C ASP A 144 9.04 0.16 9.07
N ILE A 145 7.74 -0.11 9.16
CA ILE A 145 7.09 -1.38 8.84
C ILE A 145 5.83 -1.10 8.05
N ALA A 146 5.55 -1.91 7.03
CA ALA A 146 4.28 -1.84 6.31
C ALA A 146 3.55 -3.19 6.37
N PHE A 147 2.22 -3.14 6.48
CA PHE A 147 1.35 -4.31 6.35
C PHE A 147 0.57 -4.19 5.05
N ALA A 148 0.85 -5.08 4.12
CA ALA A 148 0.33 -5.01 2.77
C ALA A 148 0.26 -6.37 2.10
N SER A 149 -0.61 -6.50 1.09
CA SER A 149 -0.49 -7.61 0.14
C SER A 149 0.62 -7.28 -0.85
N THR A 150 1.67 -8.10 -0.88
CA THR A 150 2.82 -7.88 -1.75
C THR A 150 2.65 -8.55 -3.11
N PRO A 151 3.14 -7.94 -4.20
CA PRO A 151 3.07 -8.54 -5.53
C PRO A 151 4.15 -9.61 -5.80
N GLY A 152 4.91 -10.05 -4.79
CA GLY A 152 6.00 -11.03 -4.92
C GLY A 152 7.37 -10.49 -4.53
N GLU A 153 8.44 -11.16 -4.99
CA GLU A 153 9.84 -10.84 -4.66
C GLU A 153 10.24 -9.41 -5.07
N GLY A 154 10.97 -8.73 -4.20
CA GLY A 154 11.40 -7.35 -4.43
C GLY A 154 12.30 -6.82 -3.31
N SER A 155 12.27 -5.51 -3.09
CA SER A 155 13.08 -4.77 -2.12
C SER A 155 12.69 -5.04 -0.66
N PHE A 156 11.71 -5.89 -0.40
CA PHE A 156 11.18 -6.15 0.93
C PHE A 156 11.55 -7.54 1.44
N GLU A 157 11.77 -7.62 2.73
CA GLU A 157 11.63 -8.87 3.49
C GLU A 157 10.19 -8.93 3.97
N THR A 158 9.54 -10.08 3.74
CA THR A 158 8.11 -10.25 4.04
C THR A 158 7.89 -11.40 4.98
N ILE A 159 6.97 -11.21 5.92
CA ILE A 159 6.50 -12.23 6.84
C ILE A 159 5.00 -12.34 6.67
N PRO A 160 4.47 -13.47 6.20
CA PRO A 160 3.04 -13.70 6.12
C PRO A 160 2.38 -13.58 7.49
N CYS A 161 1.38 -12.71 7.62
CA CYS A 161 0.69 -12.49 8.89
C CYS A 161 -0.66 -13.20 8.94
N PHE A 162 -1.48 -13.03 7.90
CA PHE A 162 -2.76 -13.71 7.78
C PHE A 162 -3.20 -13.80 6.32
N ALA A 163 -4.03 -14.79 6.05
CA ALA A 163 -4.65 -14.96 4.74
C ALA A 163 -6.00 -14.26 4.68
N THR A 164 -6.37 -13.75 3.51
CA THR A 164 -7.68 -13.15 3.24
C THR A 164 -8.37 -13.88 2.10
N HIS A 165 -9.67 -14.12 2.26
CA HIS A 165 -10.50 -14.80 1.29
C HIS A 165 -11.60 -13.87 0.79
N SER A 166 -11.79 -13.79 -0.54
CA SER A 166 -12.86 -12.99 -1.14
C SER A 166 -14.10 -13.85 -1.29
N ILE A 167 -15.23 -13.35 -0.78
CA ILE A 167 -16.54 -14.00 -0.86
C ILE A 167 -17.61 -13.00 -1.34
N PHE A 168 -18.78 -13.51 -1.67
CA PHE A 168 -19.96 -12.71 -2.01
C PHE A 168 -21.02 -12.87 -0.93
N VAL A 169 -21.61 -11.75 -0.51
CA VAL A 169 -22.61 -11.71 0.57
C VAL A 169 -23.76 -10.79 0.18
N ALA A 170 -24.92 -11.05 0.76
CA ALA A 170 -26.11 -10.20 0.65
C ALA A 170 -26.90 -10.18 1.94
N SER A 171 -27.89 -9.29 2.04
CA SER A 171 -28.92 -9.35 3.10
C SER A 171 -29.63 -10.70 3.08
N PRO A 172 -30.00 -11.27 4.23
CA PRO A 172 -30.87 -12.46 4.27
C PRO A 172 -32.21 -12.30 3.54
N GLU A 173 -32.68 -11.05 3.41
CA GLU A 173 -33.92 -10.69 2.73
C GLU A 173 -33.72 -10.36 1.24
N TYR A 174 -32.49 -10.40 0.74
CA TYR A 174 -32.20 -10.15 -0.66
C TYR A 174 -32.82 -11.25 -1.53
N PRO A 175 -33.49 -10.90 -2.67
CA PRO A 175 -34.23 -11.86 -3.49
C PRO A 175 -33.29 -12.75 -4.32
N CYS A 176 -32.49 -13.58 -3.65
CA CYS A 176 -31.66 -14.61 -4.24
C CYS A 176 -31.83 -15.94 -3.52
N ASP A 177 -31.52 -17.04 -4.18
CA ASP A 177 -31.56 -18.38 -3.58
C ASP A 177 -30.21 -18.66 -2.87
N PHE A 178 -30.18 -18.62 -1.56
CA PHE A 178 -28.97 -18.89 -0.78
C PHE A 178 -28.55 -20.36 -0.75
N ASP A 179 -29.39 -21.27 -1.21
CA ASP A 179 -29.08 -22.70 -1.33
C ASP A 179 -28.60 -23.08 -2.72
N HIS A 180 -28.73 -22.16 -3.70
CA HIS A 180 -28.14 -22.28 -5.04
C HIS A 180 -26.63 -22.09 -5.02
N VAL A 181 -25.92 -22.90 -5.83
CA VAL A 181 -24.46 -22.81 -6.01
C VAL A 181 -24.17 -22.01 -7.28
N TYR A 182 -23.86 -20.75 -7.09
CA TYR A 182 -23.67 -19.78 -8.17
C TYR A 182 -22.36 -19.99 -8.92
N THR A 183 -22.44 -19.94 -10.24
CA THR A 183 -21.27 -19.88 -11.14
C THR A 183 -20.67 -18.48 -11.14
N LEU A 184 -19.45 -18.36 -11.69
CA LEU A 184 -18.76 -17.06 -11.80
C LEU A 184 -19.55 -16.08 -12.68
N ALA A 185 -20.23 -16.57 -13.73
CA ALA A 185 -21.04 -15.75 -14.63
C ALA A 185 -22.29 -15.22 -13.91
N GLU A 186 -23.01 -16.06 -13.19
CA GLU A 186 -24.18 -15.66 -12.41
C GLU A 186 -23.83 -14.63 -11.35
N ILE A 187 -22.66 -14.76 -10.68
CA ILE A 187 -22.19 -13.72 -9.76
C ILE A 187 -21.92 -12.39 -10.48
N ALA A 188 -21.37 -12.42 -11.69
CA ALA A 188 -21.11 -11.20 -12.45
C ALA A 188 -22.40 -10.48 -12.92
N ASP A 189 -23.50 -11.19 -13.04
CA ASP A 189 -24.80 -10.67 -13.48
C ASP A 189 -25.63 -10.04 -12.33
N PHE A 190 -25.23 -10.24 -11.06
CA PHE A 190 -25.89 -9.56 -9.95
C PHE A 190 -25.64 -8.05 -9.93
N PRO A 191 -26.54 -7.23 -9.36
CA PRO A 191 -26.27 -5.87 -8.93
C PRO A 191 -25.15 -5.87 -7.90
N LEU A 192 -23.90 -5.76 -8.37
CA LEU A 192 -22.72 -5.87 -7.49
C LEU A 192 -22.43 -4.56 -6.79
N ILE A 193 -22.10 -4.66 -5.50
CA ILE A 193 -21.57 -3.58 -4.67
C ILE A 193 -20.09 -3.90 -4.41
N LEU A 194 -19.18 -3.09 -4.92
CA LEU A 194 -17.75 -3.36 -4.83
C LEU A 194 -16.97 -2.13 -4.33
N LEU A 195 -15.80 -2.36 -3.80
CA LEU A 195 -14.87 -1.28 -3.52
C LEU A 195 -14.37 -0.63 -4.82
N GLU A 196 -13.93 0.63 -4.74
CA GLU A 196 -13.33 1.34 -5.85
C GLU A 196 -12.14 0.59 -6.47
N ARG A 197 -11.90 0.76 -7.77
CA ARG A 197 -10.87 0.03 -8.54
C ARG A 197 -9.46 0.10 -7.99
N LYS A 198 -9.14 1.13 -7.19
CA LYS A 198 -7.81 1.26 -6.57
C LYS A 198 -7.63 0.42 -5.30
N ALA A 199 -8.67 -0.18 -4.75
CA ALA A 199 -8.55 -1.08 -3.59
C ALA A 199 -7.89 -2.40 -4.00
N SER A 200 -6.93 -2.88 -3.21
CA SER A 200 -6.18 -4.12 -3.53
C SER A 200 -7.07 -5.35 -3.60
N SER A 201 -8.10 -5.45 -2.76
CA SER A 201 -9.10 -6.52 -2.82
C SER A 201 -9.93 -6.47 -4.12
N ARG A 202 -10.31 -5.25 -4.56
CA ARG A 202 -11.03 -5.08 -5.84
C ARG A 202 -10.16 -5.45 -7.03
N LEU A 203 -8.91 -4.99 -7.08
CA LEU A 203 -7.97 -5.34 -8.16
C LEU A 203 -7.76 -6.85 -8.27
N TYR A 204 -7.66 -7.53 -7.12
CA TYR A 204 -7.51 -8.97 -7.09
C TYR A 204 -8.76 -9.69 -7.62
N LEU A 205 -9.93 -9.26 -7.18
CA LEU A 205 -11.21 -9.79 -7.63
C LEU A 205 -11.39 -9.59 -9.14
N GLU A 206 -11.13 -8.38 -9.66
CA GLU A 206 -11.17 -8.10 -11.10
C GLU A 206 -10.20 -8.98 -11.89
N LYS A 207 -8.97 -9.13 -11.41
CA LYS A 207 -7.98 -10.00 -12.04
C LYS A 207 -8.48 -11.45 -12.15
N TYR A 208 -9.08 -11.98 -11.09
CA TYR A 208 -9.61 -13.34 -11.08
C TYR A 208 -10.75 -13.49 -12.12
N PHE A 209 -11.70 -12.55 -12.16
CA PHE A 209 -12.78 -12.59 -13.14
C PHE A 209 -12.27 -12.45 -14.58
N LEU A 210 -11.34 -11.52 -14.83
CA LEU A 210 -10.73 -11.32 -16.16
C LEU A 210 -9.96 -12.56 -16.64
N GLN A 211 -9.25 -13.25 -15.75
CA GLN A 211 -8.56 -14.51 -16.08
C GLN A 211 -9.52 -15.63 -16.50
N ASN A 212 -10.77 -15.57 -16.05
CA ASN A 212 -11.85 -16.48 -16.44
C ASN A 212 -12.76 -15.90 -17.55
N GLY A 213 -12.30 -14.87 -18.28
CA GLY A 213 -13.00 -14.31 -19.42
C GLY A 213 -14.19 -13.40 -19.09
N LEU A 214 -14.39 -13.05 -17.81
CA LEU A 214 -15.49 -12.23 -17.32
C LEU A 214 -15.02 -10.85 -16.86
N ARG A 215 -15.91 -9.86 -16.92
CA ARG A 215 -15.68 -8.52 -16.39
C ARG A 215 -16.69 -8.21 -15.30
N LEU A 216 -16.22 -7.64 -14.21
CA LEU A 216 -17.09 -7.11 -13.17
C LEU A 216 -17.58 -5.73 -13.57
N ASN A 217 -18.89 -5.56 -13.54
CA ASN A 217 -19.55 -4.29 -13.81
C ASN A 217 -20.44 -3.92 -12.62
N PRO A 218 -19.86 -3.40 -11.50
CA PRO A 218 -20.63 -3.11 -10.32
C PRO A 218 -21.62 -1.99 -10.56
N GLU A 219 -22.80 -2.09 -9.94
CA GLU A 219 -23.79 -1.03 -9.93
C GLU A 219 -23.41 0.07 -8.94
N ILE A 220 -22.74 -0.31 -7.82
CA ILE A 220 -22.26 0.65 -6.82
C ILE A 220 -20.77 0.42 -6.59
N GLU A 221 -20.00 1.50 -6.72
CA GLU A 221 -18.58 1.57 -6.34
C GLU A 221 -18.36 2.59 -5.22
N LEU A 222 -17.59 2.22 -4.19
CA LEU A 222 -17.34 3.10 -3.04
C LEU A 222 -15.99 2.85 -2.39
N GLY A 223 -15.47 3.87 -1.67
CA GLY A 223 -14.16 3.81 -1.04
C GLY A 223 -14.15 3.21 0.36
N ALA A 224 -15.29 3.20 1.06
CA ALA A 224 -15.38 2.79 2.45
C ALA A 224 -15.99 1.39 2.59
N ARG A 225 -15.25 0.46 3.18
CA ARG A 225 -15.72 -0.92 3.38
C ARG A 225 -16.95 -1.02 4.29
N SER A 226 -17.04 -0.20 5.34
CA SER A 226 -18.20 -0.20 6.25
C SER A 226 -19.49 0.10 5.50
N LEU A 227 -19.48 1.13 4.65
CA LEU A 227 -20.64 1.47 3.80
C LEU A 227 -20.99 0.35 2.82
N LEU A 228 -20.00 -0.38 2.29
CA LEU A 228 -20.23 -1.52 1.41
C LEU A 228 -21.02 -2.61 2.13
N VAL A 229 -20.64 -2.93 3.36
CA VAL A 229 -21.33 -3.89 4.23
C VAL A 229 -22.73 -3.40 4.58
N ASP A 230 -22.88 -2.11 4.93
CA ASP A 230 -24.16 -1.51 5.28
C ASP A 230 -25.15 -1.53 4.09
N LEU A 231 -24.68 -1.18 2.88
CA LEU A 231 -25.52 -1.23 1.67
C LEU A 231 -25.96 -2.67 1.35
N ALA A 232 -25.07 -3.65 1.47
CA ALA A 232 -25.44 -5.04 1.28
C ALA A 232 -26.48 -5.50 2.31
N ALA A 233 -26.32 -5.09 3.58
CA ALA A 233 -27.21 -5.49 4.67
C ALA A 233 -28.63 -4.91 4.54
N ILE A 234 -28.79 -3.75 3.88
CA ILE A 234 -30.12 -3.17 3.59
C ILE A 234 -30.67 -3.60 2.22
N GLY A 235 -30.02 -4.56 1.55
CA GLY A 235 -30.57 -5.21 0.36
C GLY A 235 -30.31 -4.51 -0.96
N PHE A 236 -29.31 -3.62 -1.07
CA PHE A 236 -29.00 -2.91 -2.34
C PHE A 236 -28.38 -3.82 -3.40
N GLY A 237 -27.85 -5.00 -3.03
CA GLY A 237 -27.24 -5.91 -3.97
C GLY A 237 -26.33 -6.93 -3.30
N VAL A 238 -25.52 -7.60 -4.13
CA VAL A 238 -24.52 -8.59 -3.70
C VAL A 238 -23.18 -7.90 -3.55
N ALA A 239 -22.61 -7.96 -2.36
CA ALA A 239 -21.30 -7.33 -2.08
C ALA A 239 -20.15 -8.33 -2.21
N GLY A 240 -19.09 -7.94 -2.93
CA GLY A 240 -17.80 -8.64 -2.92
C GLY A 240 -16.96 -8.16 -1.76
N VAL A 241 -16.75 -9.02 -0.76
CA VAL A 241 -16.10 -8.69 0.51
C VAL A 241 -14.96 -9.65 0.85
N THR A 242 -14.18 -9.30 1.86
CA THR A 242 -13.18 -10.17 2.47
C THR A 242 -13.81 -10.85 3.69
N GLU A 243 -13.87 -12.18 3.69
CA GLU A 243 -14.60 -13.00 4.67
C GLU A 243 -14.18 -12.71 6.11
N GLU A 244 -12.88 -12.64 6.35
CA GLU A 244 -12.29 -12.37 7.67
C GLU A 244 -12.76 -11.04 8.28
N PHE A 245 -13.14 -10.09 7.42
CA PHE A 245 -13.53 -8.74 7.86
C PHE A 245 -15.04 -8.55 8.04
N VAL A 246 -15.84 -9.52 7.64
CA VAL A 246 -17.31 -9.53 7.80
C VAL A 246 -17.82 -10.69 8.67
N ARG A 247 -16.90 -11.37 9.38
CA ARG A 247 -17.24 -12.53 10.21
C ARG A 247 -18.34 -12.22 11.20
N LYS A 248 -18.28 -11.09 11.89
CA LYS A 248 -19.32 -10.65 12.85
C LYS A 248 -20.68 -10.43 12.18
N ASP A 249 -20.71 -9.90 10.97
CA ASP A 249 -21.94 -9.68 10.21
C ASP A 249 -22.54 -11.00 9.73
N LEU A 250 -21.71 -12.00 9.40
CA LEU A 250 -22.15 -13.35 9.07
C LEU A 250 -22.67 -14.11 10.31
N GLU A 251 -21.92 -14.07 11.43
CA GLU A 251 -22.30 -14.73 12.69
C GLU A 251 -23.59 -14.15 13.29
N SER A 252 -23.79 -12.84 13.17
CA SER A 252 -25.03 -12.19 13.62
C SER A 252 -26.22 -12.38 12.69
N GLY A 253 -26.03 -12.98 11.52
CA GLY A 253 -27.06 -13.12 10.50
C GLY A 253 -27.44 -11.83 9.78
N ARG A 254 -26.68 -10.75 9.97
CA ARG A 254 -26.88 -9.48 9.26
C ARG A 254 -26.59 -9.62 7.76
N LEU A 255 -25.65 -10.50 7.40
CA LEU A 255 -25.33 -10.89 6.04
C LEU A 255 -25.36 -12.41 5.91
N ARG A 256 -25.71 -12.90 4.72
CA ARG A 256 -25.55 -14.30 4.32
C ARG A 256 -24.56 -14.43 3.18
N LYS A 257 -23.71 -15.47 3.24
CA LYS A 257 -22.75 -15.80 2.18
C LYS A 257 -23.48 -16.56 1.06
N LEU A 258 -23.24 -16.17 -0.18
CA LEU A 258 -23.66 -16.90 -1.36
C LEU A 258 -22.75 -18.13 -1.55
N GLN A 259 -23.33 -19.29 -1.87
CA GLN A 259 -22.57 -20.47 -2.24
C GLN A 259 -22.05 -20.32 -3.68
N THR A 260 -20.80 -20.65 -3.94
CA THR A 260 -20.18 -20.53 -5.27
C THR A 260 -19.56 -21.85 -5.72
N SER A 261 -19.66 -22.15 -7.02
CA SER A 261 -19.00 -23.31 -7.64
C SER A 261 -17.51 -23.10 -7.90
N PHE A 262 -16.98 -21.96 -7.52
CA PHE A 262 -15.58 -21.56 -7.67
C PHE A 262 -15.02 -21.06 -6.33
N ASP A 263 -13.70 -21.12 -6.20
CA ASP A 263 -12.99 -20.57 -5.06
C ASP A 263 -11.98 -19.51 -5.54
N ILE A 264 -12.06 -18.33 -4.94
CA ILE A 264 -11.09 -17.26 -5.23
C ILE A 264 -9.86 -17.50 -4.34
N PRO A 265 -8.68 -17.72 -4.92
CA PRO A 265 -7.51 -18.05 -4.12
C PRO A 265 -7.24 -17.05 -3.00
N ARG A 266 -6.84 -17.55 -1.85
CA ARG A 266 -6.52 -16.70 -0.69
C ARG A 266 -5.32 -15.81 -1.00
N ARG A 267 -5.30 -14.64 -0.39
CA ARG A 267 -4.18 -13.68 -0.47
C ARG A 267 -3.56 -13.52 0.90
N SER A 268 -2.23 -13.41 0.93
CA SER A 268 -1.53 -13.03 2.15
C SER A 268 -1.57 -11.52 2.36
N VAL A 269 -1.69 -11.12 3.61
CA VAL A 269 -1.28 -9.79 4.09
C VAL A 269 -0.01 -10.02 4.90
N ASP A 270 1.05 -9.38 4.44
CA ASP A 270 2.39 -9.59 4.96
C ASP A 270 2.86 -8.37 5.75
N MET A 271 3.61 -8.60 6.80
CA MET A 271 4.49 -7.59 7.39
C MET A 271 5.70 -7.44 6.50
N CYS A 272 5.96 -6.22 6.05
CA CYS A 272 7.04 -5.87 5.12
C CYS A 272 8.03 -4.93 5.80
N VAL A 273 9.32 -5.22 5.64
CA VAL A 273 10.43 -4.35 6.03
C VAL A 273 11.41 -4.21 4.87
N LEU A 274 12.23 -3.16 4.86
CA LEU A 274 13.23 -2.98 3.80
C LEU A 274 14.36 -4.00 3.95
N ARG A 275 14.68 -4.67 2.86
CA ARG A 275 15.81 -5.61 2.82
C ARG A 275 17.13 -4.87 2.89
N GLY A 276 18.02 -5.32 3.77
CA GLY A 276 19.37 -4.76 3.90
C GLY A 276 19.44 -3.37 4.54
N VAL A 277 18.33 -2.83 5.06
CA VAL A 277 18.31 -1.56 5.78
C VAL A 277 18.13 -1.84 7.27
N PRO A 278 19.05 -1.33 8.15
CA PRO A 278 18.90 -1.50 9.58
C PRO A 278 17.60 -0.89 10.11
N GLN A 279 16.88 -1.67 10.92
CA GLN A 279 15.68 -1.21 11.59
C GLN A 279 16.02 -0.42 12.85
N THR A 280 15.13 0.47 13.28
CA THR A 280 15.20 1.06 14.62
C THR A 280 14.93 -0.01 15.68
N ALA A 281 15.42 0.20 16.90
CA ALA A 281 15.16 -0.73 18.01
C ALA A 281 13.65 -0.94 18.26
N ALA A 282 12.83 0.12 18.11
CA ALA A 282 11.38 0.03 18.26
C ALA A 282 10.73 -0.81 17.13
N ALA A 283 11.17 -0.60 15.88
CA ALA A 283 10.68 -1.38 14.74
C ALA A 283 11.08 -2.85 14.84
N GLN A 284 12.32 -3.14 15.23
CA GLN A 284 12.79 -4.52 15.44
C GLN A 284 11.97 -5.24 16.51
N ARG A 285 11.76 -4.60 17.67
CA ARG A 285 10.94 -5.18 18.76
C ARG A 285 9.51 -5.45 18.34
N PHE A 286 8.91 -4.53 17.57
CA PHE A 286 7.55 -4.75 17.07
C PHE A 286 7.51 -5.85 16.01
N ALA A 287 8.49 -5.91 15.12
CA ALA A 287 8.59 -6.99 14.15
C ALA A 287 8.74 -8.37 14.82
N ASP A 288 9.54 -8.46 15.87
CA ASP A 288 9.72 -9.70 16.65
C ASP A 288 8.42 -10.08 17.38
N HIS A 289 7.74 -9.11 17.99
CA HIS A 289 6.42 -9.31 18.63
C HIS A 289 5.38 -9.87 17.65
N ILE A 290 5.32 -9.36 16.41
CA ILE A 290 4.45 -9.91 15.37
C ILE A 290 4.87 -11.31 14.95
N ARG A 291 6.19 -11.58 14.76
CA ARG A 291 6.70 -12.91 14.39
C ARG A 291 6.30 -13.97 15.41
N GLU A 292 6.51 -13.70 16.68
CA GLU A 292 6.16 -14.61 17.78
C GLU A 292 4.67 -14.91 17.80
N SER A 293 3.83 -13.89 17.60
CA SER A 293 2.38 -14.04 17.59
C SER A 293 1.85 -14.86 16.42
N VAL A 294 2.45 -14.70 15.23
CA VAL A 294 2.02 -15.40 14.00
C VAL A 294 2.55 -16.84 13.96
N GLN A 295 3.68 -17.14 14.60
CA GLN A 295 4.26 -18.49 14.65
C GLN A 295 3.69 -19.34 15.78
N GLY A 296 3.10 -18.71 16.82
CA GLY A 296 2.53 -19.39 17.99
C GLY A 296 1.02 -19.66 17.92
N GLY A 297 0.35 -19.24 16.86
CA GLY A 297 -1.07 -19.47 16.59
C GLY A 297 -1.28 -20.37 15.37
#